data_8848207f336e4f9650e0c583ccde8c43
#
_entry.id   8848207f336e4f9650e0c583ccde8c43
#
_cell.length_a   1.000
_cell.length_b   1.000
_cell.length_c   1.000
_cell.angle_alpha   90.00
_cell.angle_beta   90.00
_cell.angle_gamma   90.00
#
_symmetry.space_group_name_H-M   'P 1'
#
loop_
_entity.id
_entity.type
_entity.pdbx_description
1 polymer ?
#
loop_
_entity_poly.entity_id
_entity_poly.type
_entity_poly.pdbx_seq_one_letter_code
_entity_poly.pdbx_strand_id
1 'polypeptide(L)'
;MNSPLIDHLNAQLATAWVLALNAKRYHWTVTGPHFRDYHLRFDELFAAAEATVDELGERIRMLGGTPIFSPGQIEGHSAVKASDPHAKLDAAAMLHEALEGEAKVITLLQDGIELASSSGDPGTADLLTRFVQNHQKEAWFLRAIQE
;
A
#
# COMPACT_ATOMS: atom_id res chain seq x y z
N MET A 1 3.75 12.26 -22.43
CA MET A 1 4.34 10.99 -21.95
C MET A 1 4.91 11.20 -20.56
N ASN A 2 4.53 10.38 -19.62
CA ASN A 2 5.07 10.49 -18.27
C ASN A 2 6.52 9.98 -18.22
N SER A 3 7.31 10.52 -17.29
CA SER A 3 8.63 9.96 -17.03
C SER A 3 8.50 8.60 -16.33
N PRO A 4 9.53 7.74 -16.39
CA PRO A 4 9.51 6.47 -15.64
C PRO A 4 9.22 6.64 -14.14
N LEU A 5 9.70 7.73 -13.55
CA LEU A 5 9.43 8.04 -12.13
C LEU A 5 7.94 8.32 -11.89
N ILE A 6 7.29 9.10 -12.76
CA ILE A 6 5.86 9.39 -12.64
C ILE A 6 5.05 8.10 -12.83
N ASP A 7 5.41 7.26 -13.78
CA ASP A 7 4.74 5.97 -13.97
C ASP A 7 4.88 5.09 -12.72
N HIS A 8 6.06 5.08 -12.11
CA HIS A 8 6.30 4.35 -10.88
C HIS A 8 5.47 4.90 -9.71
N LEU A 9 5.38 6.22 -9.56
CA LEU A 9 4.55 6.84 -8.53
C LEU A 9 3.06 6.54 -8.73
N ASN A 10 2.60 6.45 -9.96
CA ASN A 10 1.23 6.02 -10.26
C ASN A 10 0.99 4.55 -9.86
N ALA A 11 1.98 3.68 -10.05
CA ALA A 11 1.89 2.31 -9.54
C ALA A 11 1.85 2.27 -8.00
N GLN A 12 2.61 3.14 -7.33
CA GLN A 12 2.56 3.30 -5.87
C GLN A 12 1.18 3.77 -5.41
N LEU A 13 0.62 4.77 -6.08
CA LEU A 13 -0.70 5.32 -5.77
C LEU A 13 -1.79 4.24 -5.92
N ALA A 14 -1.75 3.49 -7.01
CA ALA A 14 -2.68 2.38 -7.24
C ALA A 14 -2.55 1.32 -6.15
N THR A 15 -1.32 0.96 -5.79
CA THR A 15 -1.04 -0.04 -4.77
C THR A 15 -1.53 0.41 -3.39
N ALA A 16 -1.35 1.68 -3.03
CA ALA A 16 -1.88 2.23 -1.79
C ALA A 16 -3.40 2.11 -1.71
N TRP A 17 -4.12 2.41 -2.79
CA TRP A 17 -5.57 2.23 -2.85
C TRP A 17 -5.99 0.77 -2.66
N VAL A 18 -5.32 -0.17 -3.33
CA VAL A 18 -5.66 -1.59 -3.22
C VAL A 18 -5.38 -2.11 -1.81
N LEU A 19 -4.26 -1.73 -1.20
CA LEU A 19 -3.96 -2.08 0.20
C LEU A 19 -5.04 -1.57 1.15
N ALA A 20 -5.48 -0.32 0.95
CA ALA A 20 -6.54 0.27 1.77
C ALA A 20 -7.86 -0.49 1.61
N LEU A 21 -8.26 -0.81 0.40
CA LEU A 21 -9.49 -1.58 0.14
C LEU A 21 -9.42 -2.97 0.75
N ASN A 22 -8.30 -3.66 0.58
CA ASN A 22 -8.10 -4.99 1.19
C ASN A 22 -8.18 -4.92 2.72
N ALA A 23 -7.57 -3.90 3.33
CA ALA A 23 -7.62 -3.70 4.78
C ALA A 23 -9.06 -3.49 5.28
N LYS A 24 -9.87 -2.73 4.54
CA LYS A 24 -11.30 -2.56 4.89
C LYS A 24 -12.08 -3.87 4.79
N ARG A 25 -11.81 -4.68 3.76
CA ARG A 25 -12.41 -6.01 3.68
C ARG A 25 -12.12 -6.82 4.93
N TYR A 26 -10.86 -6.87 5.35
CA TYR A 26 -10.46 -7.63 6.54
C TYR A 26 -11.11 -7.07 7.80
N HIS A 27 -11.11 -5.75 7.95
CA HIS A 27 -11.73 -5.05 9.06
C HIS A 27 -13.22 -5.41 9.22
N TRP A 28 -13.95 -5.47 8.11
CA TRP A 28 -15.38 -5.78 8.13
C TRP A 28 -15.70 -7.26 8.30
N THR A 29 -14.84 -8.15 7.84
CA THR A 29 -15.18 -9.57 7.70
C THR A 29 -14.45 -10.49 8.66
N VAL A 30 -13.47 -10.01 9.42
CA VAL A 30 -12.75 -10.82 10.39
C VAL A 30 -13.71 -11.30 11.51
N THR A 31 -13.50 -12.54 11.96
CA THR A 31 -14.26 -13.15 13.06
C THR A 31 -13.31 -13.97 13.93
N GLY A 32 -13.80 -14.38 15.09
CA GLY A 32 -13.07 -15.30 15.97
C GLY A 32 -12.72 -14.70 17.33
N PRO A 33 -11.95 -15.43 18.16
CA PRO A 33 -11.68 -15.06 19.56
C PRO A 33 -10.98 -13.72 19.74
N HIS A 34 -10.19 -13.29 18.74
CA HIS A 34 -9.45 -12.01 18.78
C HIS A 34 -10.08 -10.97 17.84
N PHE A 35 -11.37 -11.07 17.61
CA PHE A 35 -12.09 -10.20 16.68
C PHE A 35 -11.79 -8.73 16.88
N ARG A 36 -11.91 -8.21 18.11
CA ARG A 36 -11.71 -6.78 18.38
C ARG A 36 -10.30 -6.33 18.04
N ASP A 37 -9.30 -7.09 18.42
CA ASP A 37 -7.90 -6.74 18.16
C ASP A 37 -7.61 -6.68 16.65
N TYR A 38 -8.06 -7.68 15.90
CA TYR A 38 -7.86 -7.74 14.47
C TYR A 38 -8.70 -6.69 13.72
N HIS A 39 -9.94 -6.49 14.12
CA HIS A 39 -10.83 -5.49 13.58
C HIS A 39 -10.20 -4.09 13.66
N LEU A 40 -9.69 -3.72 14.83
CA LEU A 40 -9.01 -2.45 15.04
C LEU A 40 -7.67 -2.38 14.28
N ARG A 41 -6.90 -3.48 14.29
CA ARG A 41 -5.61 -3.52 13.59
C ARG A 41 -5.78 -3.33 12.08
N PHE A 42 -6.79 -3.94 11.48
CA PHE A 42 -7.06 -3.77 10.06
C PHE A 42 -7.54 -2.34 9.72
N ASP A 43 -8.24 -1.67 10.62
CA ASP A 43 -8.60 -0.27 10.43
C ASP A 43 -7.38 0.66 10.51
N GLU A 44 -6.45 0.38 11.40
CA GLU A 44 -5.17 1.09 11.47
C GLU A 44 -4.35 0.86 10.20
N LEU A 45 -4.37 -0.36 9.66
CA LEU A 45 -3.71 -0.70 8.39
C LEU A 45 -4.32 0.08 7.22
N PHE A 46 -5.65 0.20 7.19
CA PHE A 46 -6.34 1.05 6.22
C PHE A 46 -5.86 2.50 6.31
N ALA A 47 -5.86 3.05 7.52
CA ALA A 47 -5.47 4.45 7.74
C ALA A 47 -4.02 4.71 7.30
N ALA A 48 -3.12 3.77 7.56
CA ALA A 48 -1.71 3.88 7.17
C ALA A 48 -1.55 3.90 5.64
N ALA A 49 -2.27 3.04 4.92
CA ALA A 49 -2.23 3.01 3.45
C ALA A 49 -2.88 4.26 2.85
N GLU A 50 -4.06 4.63 3.31
CA GLU A 50 -4.81 5.78 2.82
C GLU A 50 -4.06 7.09 3.03
N ALA A 51 -3.33 7.24 4.12
CA ALA A 51 -2.54 8.43 4.41
C ALA A 51 -1.46 8.73 3.34
N THR A 52 -1.00 7.72 2.59
CA THR A 52 -0.01 7.92 1.53
C THR A 52 -0.61 8.38 0.20
N VAL A 53 -1.90 8.19 0.01
CA VAL A 53 -2.59 8.45 -1.27
C VAL A 53 -2.48 9.91 -1.68
N ASP A 54 -2.82 10.81 -0.78
CA ASP A 54 -2.81 12.25 -1.07
C ASP A 54 -1.39 12.76 -1.38
N GLU A 55 -0.44 12.38 -0.56
CA GLU A 55 0.96 12.78 -0.76
C GLU A 55 1.53 12.26 -2.09
N LEU A 56 1.19 11.03 -2.49
CA LEU A 56 1.60 10.48 -3.78
C LEU A 56 0.97 11.22 -4.95
N GLY A 57 -0.34 11.48 -4.89
CA GLY A 57 -1.04 12.22 -5.93
C GLY A 57 -0.49 13.64 -6.10
N GLU A 58 -0.28 14.35 -5.00
CA GLU A 58 0.29 15.70 -5.00
C GLU A 58 1.74 15.69 -5.51
N ARG A 59 2.55 14.70 -5.11
CA ARG A 59 3.93 14.58 -5.61
C ARG A 59 3.99 14.38 -7.11
N ILE A 60 3.10 13.56 -7.66
CA ILE A 60 2.97 13.40 -9.11
C ILE A 60 2.68 14.75 -9.78
N ARG A 61 1.78 15.55 -9.20
CA ARG A 61 1.47 16.89 -9.72
C ARG A 61 2.66 17.85 -9.62
N MET A 62 3.39 17.80 -8.53
CA MET A 62 4.62 18.61 -8.36
C MET A 62 5.65 18.30 -9.43
N LEU A 63 5.71 17.06 -9.91
CA LEU A 63 6.61 16.62 -10.97
C LEU A 63 6.06 16.84 -12.39
N GLY A 64 4.88 17.44 -12.51
CA GLY A 64 4.26 17.76 -13.80
C GLY A 64 3.44 16.61 -14.41
N GLY A 65 3.25 15.52 -13.67
CA GLY A 65 2.47 14.37 -14.12
C GLY A 65 0.99 14.46 -13.80
N THR A 66 0.24 13.43 -14.19
CA THR A 66 -1.19 13.29 -13.91
C THR A 66 -1.41 12.03 -13.08
N PRO A 67 -1.95 12.16 -11.84
CA PRO A 67 -2.28 11.01 -11.02
C PRO A 67 -3.42 10.18 -11.62
N ILE A 68 -3.33 8.89 -11.51
CA ILE A 68 -4.46 8.01 -11.80
C ILE A 68 -5.52 8.15 -10.69
N PHE A 69 -6.78 7.88 -11.02
CA PHE A 69 -7.85 7.98 -10.04
C PHE A 69 -8.99 6.98 -10.26
N SER A 70 -9.18 6.49 -11.49
CA SER A 70 -10.33 5.63 -11.77
C SER A 70 -10.11 4.21 -11.24
N PRO A 71 -11.19 3.49 -10.87
CA PRO A 71 -11.06 2.10 -10.38
C PRO A 71 -10.32 1.19 -11.36
N GLY A 72 -10.59 1.32 -12.66
CA GLY A 72 -9.90 0.52 -13.68
C GLY A 72 -8.40 0.81 -13.76
N GLN A 73 -8.00 2.08 -13.63
CA GLN A 73 -6.59 2.45 -13.57
C GLN A 73 -5.92 1.91 -12.30
N ILE A 74 -6.59 1.99 -11.17
CA ILE A 74 -6.08 1.47 -9.90
C ILE A 74 -5.83 -0.04 -10.01
N GLU A 75 -6.80 -0.79 -10.49
CA GLU A 75 -6.65 -2.24 -10.68
C GLU A 75 -5.52 -2.58 -11.66
N GLY A 76 -5.43 -1.83 -12.76
CA GLY A 76 -4.44 -2.09 -13.81
C GLY A 76 -3.00 -1.72 -13.43
N HIS A 77 -2.79 -0.79 -12.49
CA HIS A 77 -1.46 -0.29 -12.13
C HIS A 77 -0.94 -0.83 -10.79
N SER A 78 -1.80 -1.41 -9.96
CA SER A 78 -1.40 -1.89 -8.63
C SER A 78 -0.46 -3.09 -8.72
N ALA A 79 0.60 -3.07 -7.91
CA ALA A 79 1.49 -4.22 -7.71
C ALA A 79 0.88 -5.28 -6.79
N VAL A 80 -0.16 -4.93 -6.04
CA VAL A 80 -0.90 -5.82 -5.15
C VAL A 80 -2.28 -6.05 -5.73
N LYS A 81 -2.71 -7.30 -5.80
CA LYS A 81 -4.05 -7.64 -6.27
C LYS A 81 -5.10 -7.34 -5.21
N ALA A 82 -6.27 -6.93 -5.65
CA ALA A 82 -7.45 -6.91 -4.79
C ALA A 82 -7.69 -8.31 -4.23
N SER A 83 -7.98 -8.39 -2.93
CA SER A 83 -8.35 -9.63 -2.27
C SER A 83 -9.54 -10.27 -3.01
N ASP A 84 -9.48 -11.59 -3.25
CA ASP A 84 -10.52 -12.29 -4.01
C ASP A 84 -11.85 -12.21 -3.25
N PRO A 85 -12.87 -11.52 -3.81
CA PRO A 85 -14.15 -11.33 -3.12
C PRO A 85 -14.92 -12.63 -2.89
N HIS A 86 -14.57 -13.69 -3.62
CA HIS A 86 -15.21 -15.00 -3.50
C HIS A 86 -14.48 -15.94 -2.55
N ALA A 87 -13.26 -15.61 -2.15
CA ALA A 87 -12.51 -16.41 -1.18
C ALA A 87 -13.04 -16.20 0.23
N LYS A 88 -13.21 -17.29 0.97
CA LYS A 88 -13.50 -17.25 2.40
C LYS A 88 -12.18 -17.23 3.15
N LEU A 89 -11.88 -16.12 3.79
CA LEU A 89 -10.65 -15.95 4.54
C LEU A 89 -10.97 -15.99 6.04
N ASP A 90 -10.28 -16.85 6.77
CA ASP A 90 -10.24 -16.75 8.23
C ASP A 90 -9.25 -15.67 8.67
N ALA A 91 -9.17 -15.39 9.95
CA ALA A 91 -8.29 -14.34 10.49
C ALA A 91 -6.82 -14.60 10.12
N ALA A 92 -6.36 -15.83 10.22
CA ALA A 92 -4.97 -16.18 9.88
C ALA A 92 -4.66 -15.93 8.40
N ALA A 93 -5.57 -16.29 7.52
CA ALA A 93 -5.43 -16.04 6.07
C ALA A 93 -5.42 -14.54 5.75
N MET A 94 -6.25 -13.75 6.42
CA MET A 94 -6.26 -12.29 6.27
C MET A 94 -4.94 -11.65 6.70
N LEU A 95 -4.41 -12.06 7.85
CA LEU A 95 -3.11 -11.57 8.34
C LEU A 95 -1.98 -11.93 7.38
N HIS A 96 -1.98 -13.14 6.85
CA HIS A 96 -1.00 -13.60 5.89
C HIS A 96 -1.07 -12.80 4.58
N GLU A 97 -2.27 -12.64 4.03
CA GLU A 97 -2.48 -11.85 2.81
C GLU A 97 -2.07 -10.38 2.99
N ALA A 98 -2.41 -9.79 4.14
CA ALA A 98 -2.00 -8.43 4.48
C ALA A 98 -0.48 -8.30 4.56
N LEU A 99 0.20 -9.25 5.19
CA LEU A 99 1.67 -9.24 5.29
C LEU A 99 2.34 -9.39 3.92
N GLU A 100 1.80 -10.24 3.05
CA GLU A 100 2.29 -10.35 1.67
C GLU A 100 2.13 -9.03 0.90
N GLY A 101 1.01 -8.34 1.09
CA GLY A 101 0.78 -7.02 0.51
C GLY A 101 1.81 -6.00 0.98
N GLU A 102 2.11 -5.97 2.28
CA GLU A 102 3.14 -5.08 2.83
C GLU A 102 4.53 -5.39 2.24
N ALA A 103 4.89 -6.66 2.10
CA ALA A 103 6.16 -7.05 1.51
C ALA A 103 6.30 -6.54 0.06
N LYS A 104 5.23 -6.65 -0.72
CA LYS A 104 5.21 -6.18 -2.12
C LYS A 104 5.33 -4.67 -2.22
N VAL A 105 4.60 -3.91 -1.40
CA VAL A 105 4.68 -2.45 -1.43
C VAL A 105 6.04 -1.95 -0.96
N ILE A 106 6.64 -2.60 0.02
CA ILE A 106 8.00 -2.26 0.48
C ILE A 106 9.01 -2.41 -0.67
N THR A 107 8.96 -3.53 -1.40
CA THR A 107 9.83 -3.74 -2.57
C THR A 107 9.59 -2.67 -3.64
N LEU A 108 8.34 -2.37 -3.94
CA LEU A 108 7.99 -1.34 -4.93
C LEU A 108 8.53 0.04 -4.50
N LEU A 109 8.40 0.38 -3.22
CA LEU A 109 8.92 1.64 -2.67
C LEU A 109 10.45 1.71 -2.76
N GLN A 110 11.14 0.63 -2.45
CA GLN A 110 12.60 0.56 -2.54
C GLN A 110 13.08 0.76 -3.99
N ASP A 111 12.42 0.14 -4.95
CA ASP A 111 12.70 0.36 -6.38
C ASP A 111 12.47 1.82 -6.77
N GLY A 112 11.42 2.44 -6.23
CA GLY A 112 11.11 3.85 -6.46
C GLY A 112 12.17 4.79 -5.87
N ILE A 113 12.72 4.47 -4.71
CA ILE A 113 13.80 5.25 -4.10
C ILE A 113 15.05 5.25 -5.00
N GLU A 114 15.43 4.09 -5.51
CA GLU A 114 16.55 3.99 -6.42
C GLU A 114 16.31 4.77 -7.71
N LEU A 115 15.12 4.67 -8.27
CA LEU A 115 14.74 5.40 -9.48
C LEU A 115 14.76 6.92 -9.24
N ALA A 116 14.21 7.40 -8.15
CA ALA A 116 14.22 8.81 -7.78
C ALA A 116 15.65 9.33 -7.57
N SER A 117 16.48 8.56 -6.88
CA SER A 117 17.87 8.90 -6.62
C SER A 117 18.69 9.00 -7.92
N SER A 118 18.54 8.03 -8.82
CA SER A 118 19.22 8.03 -10.10
C SER A 118 18.72 9.11 -11.05
N SER A 119 17.50 9.59 -10.84
CA SER A 119 16.90 10.70 -11.59
C SER A 119 17.27 12.09 -11.01
N GLY A 120 18.01 12.13 -9.91
CA GLY A 120 18.38 13.38 -9.27
C GLY A 120 17.23 14.04 -8.51
N ASP A 121 16.29 13.28 -8.00
CA ASP A 121 15.12 13.75 -7.24
C ASP A 121 15.17 13.29 -5.78
N PRO A 122 15.94 13.99 -4.93
CA PRO A 122 16.03 13.64 -3.52
C PRO A 122 14.72 13.84 -2.76
N GLY A 123 13.86 14.75 -3.20
CA GLY A 123 12.57 14.99 -2.58
C GLY A 123 11.63 13.80 -2.70
N THR A 124 11.57 13.18 -3.88
CA THR A 124 10.80 11.94 -4.05
C THR A 124 11.44 10.78 -3.31
N ALA A 125 12.77 10.65 -3.36
CA ALA A 125 13.48 9.62 -2.60
C ALA A 125 13.19 9.71 -1.09
N ASP A 126 13.20 10.92 -0.53
CA ASP A 126 12.88 11.17 0.88
C ASP A 126 11.44 10.78 1.24
N LEU A 127 10.48 11.19 0.41
CA LEU A 127 9.07 10.82 0.59
C LEU A 127 8.88 9.30 0.63
N LEU A 128 9.43 8.60 -0.36
CA LEU A 128 9.30 7.14 -0.46
C LEU A 128 10.04 6.42 0.67
N THR A 129 11.17 6.96 1.14
CA THR A 129 11.91 6.44 2.29
C THR A 129 11.06 6.49 3.56
N ARG A 130 10.33 7.58 3.78
CA ARG A 130 9.41 7.69 4.91
C ARG A 130 8.29 6.64 4.80
N PHE A 131 7.76 6.42 3.62
CA PHE A 131 6.73 5.40 3.39
C PHE A 131 7.24 3.99 3.64
N VAL A 132 8.48 3.67 3.23
CA VAL A 132 9.10 2.37 3.54
C VAL A 132 9.12 2.13 5.06
N GLN A 133 9.55 3.12 5.84
CA GLN A 133 9.61 3.00 7.29
C GLN A 133 8.22 2.71 7.88
N ASN A 134 7.20 3.39 7.40
CA ASN A 134 5.82 3.19 7.85
C ASN A 134 5.32 1.79 7.51
N HIS A 135 5.55 1.30 6.29
CA HIS A 135 5.13 -0.05 5.89
C HIS A 135 5.93 -1.13 6.60
N GLN A 136 7.21 -0.91 6.87
CA GLN A 136 8.02 -1.84 7.67
C GLN A 136 7.46 -1.97 9.09
N LYS A 137 6.96 -0.88 9.67
CA LYS A 137 6.29 -0.91 10.98
C LYS A 137 5.00 -1.72 10.92
N GLU A 138 4.18 -1.51 9.91
CA GLU A 138 2.95 -2.29 9.72
C GLU A 138 3.27 -3.79 9.52
N ALA A 139 4.28 -4.10 8.72
CA ALA A 139 4.71 -5.47 8.52
C ALA A 139 5.21 -6.13 9.82
N TRP A 140 5.92 -5.37 10.66
CA TRP A 140 6.33 -5.86 11.98
C TRP A 140 5.12 -6.20 12.85
N PHE A 141 4.13 -5.33 12.94
CA PHE A 141 2.91 -5.57 13.71
C PHE A 141 2.18 -6.83 13.23
N LEU A 142 2.05 -7.00 11.93
CA LEU A 142 1.40 -8.17 11.35
C LEU A 142 2.16 -9.47 11.64
N ARG A 143 3.49 -9.44 11.62
CA ARG A 143 4.30 -10.61 12.00
C ARG A 143 4.14 -10.93 13.48
N ALA A 144 4.21 -9.93 14.34
CA ALA A 144 4.13 -10.10 15.78
C ALA A 144 2.79 -10.72 16.23
N ILE A 145 1.70 -10.37 15.56
CA ILE A 145 0.37 -10.94 15.84
C ILE A 145 0.35 -12.44 15.52
N GLN A 146 1.12 -12.89 14.53
CA GLN A 146 1.12 -14.29 14.06
C GLN A 146 2.07 -15.19 14.87
N GLU A 147 2.88 -14.64 15.73
CA GLU A 147 3.75 -15.37 16.65
C GLU A 147 2.94 -15.77 17.91
#